data_483a66c27a6708e6936b954e32eb721b
#
_entry.id   483a66c27a6708e6936b954e32eb721b
#
_cell.length_a   1.000
_cell.length_b   1.000
_cell.length_c   1.000
_cell.angle_alpha   90.00
_cell.angle_beta   90.00
_cell.angle_gamma   90.00
#
_symmetry.space_group_name_H-M   'P 1'
#
loop_
_entity.id
_entity.type
_entity.pdbx_description
1 polymer ?
#
loop_
_entity_poly.entity_id
_entity_poly.type
_entity_poly.pdbx_seq_one_letter_code
_entity_poly.pdbx_strand_id
1 'polypeptide(L)'
;MPSEAATRAMRSGAAANTQRQGAQEAASNGPSGELILYTTVKDAHYDITIGKFNELYPNIKVYSTYGGAGDCKARIQAEASNPQADAMFGGLQYADLDAYGQYFEEYVSVNDDKMQEGYSNTSGKLTFHDIQIPCLIVNDALEAELGIKVTGWNSLLDPKLYGKVVTANPTASSSAWNNLQCLLTDFGGWDSDAAWDYIAALMQNGLVVVNSSSVPAKSTFAGEYVVGLTYEPQVVKIIDGGDTSAHMVFWEEGTTSVGFASAIIKGAKNLENAKLFMDFLQSDAGQQTYLDAAARPASTTKLEGGSPTMVDLDTINVKVADTEALAAHKAEICDKWNTYWAKYGKN
;
A
#
# COMPACT_ATOMS: atom_id res chain seq x y z
N MET A 1 -41.19 -50.53 1.90
CA MET A 1 -40.95 -49.20 1.29
C MET A 1 -39.89 -48.48 2.14
N PRO A 2 -38.79 -47.97 1.58
CA PRO A 2 -37.82 -47.22 2.36
C PRO A 2 -38.45 -45.90 2.82
N SER A 3 -38.14 -45.49 4.05
CA SER A 3 -38.69 -44.28 4.65
C SER A 3 -38.23 -43.00 3.91
N GLU A 4 -39.09 -42.01 3.88
CA GLU A 4 -38.77 -40.68 3.26
C GLU A 4 -37.43 -40.08 3.74
N ALA A 5 -37.04 -40.35 4.99
CA ALA A 5 -35.77 -39.92 5.56
C ALA A 5 -34.54 -40.57 4.89
N ALA A 6 -34.65 -41.87 4.53
CA ALA A 6 -33.58 -42.56 3.81
C ALA A 6 -33.41 -42.07 2.38
N THR A 7 -34.51 -41.72 1.70
CA THR A 7 -34.48 -41.13 0.36
C THR A 7 -33.93 -39.73 0.31
N ARG A 8 -34.17 -38.93 1.38
CA ARG A 8 -33.63 -37.56 1.52
C ARG A 8 -32.10 -37.56 1.82
N ALA A 9 -31.63 -38.50 2.66
CA ALA A 9 -30.22 -38.69 2.95
C ALA A 9 -29.42 -39.15 1.72
N MET A 10 -29.99 -40.05 0.90
CA MET A 10 -29.35 -40.49 -0.35
C MET A 10 -29.26 -39.36 -1.39
N ARG A 11 -30.29 -38.50 -1.49
CA ARG A 11 -30.25 -37.33 -2.41
C ARG A 11 -29.27 -36.27 -1.98
N SER A 12 -29.13 -36.00 -0.67
CA SER A 12 -28.14 -35.05 -0.16
C SER A 12 -26.69 -35.54 -0.32
N GLY A 13 -26.44 -36.84 -0.13
CA GLY A 13 -25.16 -37.48 -0.36
C GLY A 13 -24.73 -37.48 -1.85
N ALA A 14 -25.69 -37.74 -2.75
CA ALA A 14 -25.43 -37.70 -4.19
C ALA A 14 -25.11 -36.27 -4.69
N ALA A 15 -25.83 -35.25 -4.21
CA ALA A 15 -25.59 -33.87 -4.57
C ALA A 15 -24.22 -33.38 -4.06
N ALA A 16 -23.85 -33.74 -2.82
CA ALA A 16 -22.55 -33.41 -2.24
C ALA A 16 -21.37 -34.09 -2.98
N ASN A 17 -21.62 -35.34 -3.45
CA ASN A 17 -20.59 -36.08 -4.19
C ASN A 17 -20.43 -35.53 -5.62
N THR A 18 -21.52 -35.11 -6.27
CA THR A 18 -21.47 -34.47 -7.60
C THR A 18 -20.80 -33.10 -7.54
N GLN A 19 -21.03 -32.31 -6.47
CA GLN A 19 -20.33 -31.06 -6.26
C GLN A 19 -18.82 -31.27 -5.97
N ARG A 20 -18.45 -32.32 -5.20
CA ARG A 20 -17.05 -32.66 -4.97
C ARG A 20 -16.35 -33.18 -6.23
N GLN A 21 -17.04 -33.99 -7.05
CA GLN A 21 -16.48 -34.44 -8.32
C GLN A 21 -16.35 -33.31 -9.34
N GLY A 22 -17.32 -32.42 -9.45
CA GLY A 22 -17.23 -31.22 -10.30
C GLY A 22 -16.11 -30.25 -9.87
N ALA A 23 -15.91 -30.07 -8.57
CA ALA A 23 -14.83 -29.28 -8.05
C ALA A 23 -13.44 -29.95 -8.28
N GLN A 24 -13.38 -31.28 -8.20
CA GLN A 24 -12.16 -32.05 -8.44
C GLN A 24 -11.81 -32.12 -9.95
N GLU A 25 -12.77 -32.16 -10.85
CA GLU A 25 -12.57 -32.09 -12.30
C GLU A 25 -12.19 -30.67 -12.75
N ALA A 26 -12.79 -29.63 -12.16
CA ALA A 26 -12.40 -28.24 -12.39
C ALA A 26 -10.95 -27.95 -11.91
N ALA A 27 -10.57 -28.54 -10.77
CA ALA A 27 -9.19 -28.44 -10.25
C ALA A 27 -8.17 -29.20 -11.13
N SER A 28 -8.57 -30.24 -11.83
CA SER A 28 -7.67 -31.04 -12.72
C SER A 28 -7.38 -30.37 -14.07
N ASN A 29 -8.24 -29.43 -14.51
CA ASN A 29 -8.14 -28.78 -15.83
C ASN A 29 -7.92 -27.26 -15.75
N GLY A 30 -7.71 -26.70 -14.55
CA GLY A 30 -7.50 -25.27 -14.33
C GLY A 30 -6.06 -24.81 -14.63
N PRO A 31 -5.79 -23.50 -14.57
CA PRO A 31 -4.44 -22.93 -14.65
C PRO A 31 -3.50 -23.60 -13.67
N SER A 32 -2.26 -23.88 -14.07
CA SER A 32 -1.29 -24.63 -13.28
C SER A 32 0.14 -24.15 -13.53
N GLY A 33 1.08 -24.66 -12.74
CA GLY A 33 2.49 -24.31 -12.85
C GLY A 33 2.99 -23.45 -11.70
N GLU A 34 3.83 -22.49 -11.99
CA GLU A 34 4.48 -21.65 -10.99
C GLU A 34 4.16 -20.15 -11.21
N LEU A 35 4.24 -19.38 -10.15
CA LEU A 35 4.23 -17.93 -10.15
C LEU A 35 5.30 -17.44 -9.18
N ILE A 36 6.29 -16.70 -9.69
CA ILE A 36 7.41 -16.21 -8.89
C ILE A 36 7.28 -14.69 -8.74
N LEU A 37 7.21 -14.23 -7.49
CA LEU A 37 6.95 -12.83 -7.15
C LEU A 37 8.14 -12.20 -6.44
N TYR A 38 8.48 -10.97 -6.83
CA TYR A 38 9.15 -10.03 -5.93
C TYR A 38 8.07 -9.20 -5.25
N THR A 39 8.10 -9.08 -3.94
CA THR A 39 7.00 -8.43 -3.23
C THR A 39 7.46 -7.49 -2.13
N THR A 40 6.74 -6.38 -2.01
CA THR A 40 6.83 -5.47 -0.85
C THR A 40 5.74 -5.76 0.18
N VAL A 41 4.74 -6.53 -0.20
CA VAL A 41 3.62 -6.95 0.66
C VAL A 41 4.10 -8.07 1.58
N LYS A 42 3.75 -8.00 2.85
CA LYS A 42 4.25 -8.91 3.88
C LYS A 42 3.21 -9.19 4.96
N ASP A 43 3.56 -10.11 5.87
CA ASP A 43 2.76 -10.47 7.03
C ASP A 43 1.33 -10.91 6.64
N ALA A 44 0.36 -10.59 7.49
CA ALA A 44 -1.03 -11.01 7.28
C ALA A 44 -1.62 -10.57 5.93
N HIS A 45 -1.25 -9.39 5.41
CA HIS A 45 -1.74 -8.94 4.11
C HIS A 45 -1.29 -9.88 2.97
N TYR A 46 -0.01 -10.26 2.97
CA TYR A 46 0.50 -11.25 2.01
C TYR A 46 -0.22 -12.59 2.15
N ASP A 47 -0.35 -13.09 3.38
CA ASP A 47 -0.96 -14.40 3.65
C ASP A 47 -2.44 -14.43 3.23
N ILE A 48 -3.21 -13.38 3.50
CA ILE A 48 -4.61 -13.26 3.10
C ILE A 48 -4.72 -13.25 1.57
N THR A 49 -3.91 -12.43 0.89
CA THR A 49 -3.99 -12.25 -0.56
C THR A 49 -3.55 -13.52 -1.30
N ILE A 50 -2.40 -14.09 -0.95
CA ILE A 50 -1.91 -15.30 -1.59
C ILE A 50 -2.75 -16.52 -1.20
N GLY A 51 -3.22 -16.59 0.05
CA GLY A 51 -4.16 -17.62 0.48
C GLY A 51 -5.42 -17.65 -0.39
N LYS A 52 -6.02 -16.49 -0.64
CA LYS A 52 -7.19 -16.36 -1.50
C LYS A 52 -6.90 -16.70 -2.96
N PHE A 53 -5.76 -16.28 -3.48
CA PHE A 53 -5.31 -16.66 -4.83
C PHE A 53 -5.17 -18.20 -4.95
N ASN A 54 -4.53 -18.84 -3.98
CA ASN A 54 -4.35 -20.30 -3.96
C ASN A 54 -5.66 -21.08 -3.81
N GLU A 55 -6.66 -20.52 -3.10
CA GLU A 55 -8.01 -21.11 -3.06
C GLU A 55 -8.66 -21.16 -4.45
N LEU A 56 -8.50 -20.09 -5.24
CA LEU A 56 -9.07 -19.97 -6.59
C LEU A 56 -8.26 -20.75 -7.63
N TYR A 57 -6.94 -20.81 -7.46
CA TYR A 57 -6.00 -21.41 -8.41
C TYR A 57 -5.08 -22.44 -7.72
N PRO A 58 -5.62 -23.55 -7.22
CA PRO A 58 -4.91 -24.52 -6.36
C PRO A 58 -3.76 -25.26 -7.06
N ASN A 59 -3.70 -25.20 -8.40
CA ASN A 59 -2.65 -25.86 -9.18
C ASN A 59 -1.48 -24.91 -9.53
N ILE A 60 -1.54 -23.63 -9.12
CA ILE A 60 -0.45 -22.66 -9.26
C ILE A 60 0.31 -22.62 -7.95
N LYS A 61 1.62 -22.89 -8.00
CA LYS A 61 2.52 -22.77 -6.86
C LYS A 61 3.14 -21.37 -6.83
N VAL A 62 2.85 -20.58 -5.78
CA VAL A 62 3.39 -19.24 -5.63
C VAL A 62 4.67 -19.28 -4.81
N TYR A 63 5.72 -18.66 -5.35
CA TYR A 63 7.00 -18.44 -4.66
C TYR A 63 7.25 -16.94 -4.59
N SER A 64 7.71 -16.45 -3.44
CA SER A 64 7.92 -15.01 -3.25
C SER A 64 9.24 -14.70 -2.59
N THR A 65 9.84 -13.61 -3.02
CA THR A 65 10.99 -13.00 -2.35
C THR A 65 10.58 -11.61 -1.87
N TYR A 66 10.58 -11.41 -0.55
CA TYR A 66 10.29 -10.12 0.06
C TYR A 66 11.51 -9.18 -0.03
N GLY A 67 11.25 -7.90 -0.29
CA GLY A 67 12.23 -6.81 -0.28
C GLY A 67 11.59 -5.44 -0.20
N GLY A 68 12.38 -4.40 0.07
CA GLY A 68 11.92 -3.02 -0.09
C GLY A 68 11.62 -2.71 -1.56
N ALA A 69 10.78 -1.71 -1.83
CA ALA A 69 10.42 -1.35 -3.22
C ALA A 69 11.66 -1.01 -4.07
N GLY A 70 12.64 -0.32 -3.48
CA GLY A 70 13.92 -0.01 -4.14
C GLY A 70 14.72 -1.27 -4.47
N ASP A 71 14.82 -2.20 -3.53
CA ASP A 71 15.56 -3.46 -3.70
C ASP A 71 14.92 -4.33 -4.80
N CYS A 72 13.57 -4.47 -4.77
CA CYS A 72 12.85 -5.22 -5.80
C CYS A 72 13.08 -4.63 -7.20
N LYS A 73 12.96 -3.30 -7.34
CA LYS A 73 13.18 -2.60 -8.62
C LYS A 73 14.63 -2.72 -9.12
N ALA A 74 15.61 -2.53 -8.22
CA ALA A 74 17.02 -2.70 -8.57
C ALA A 74 17.34 -4.14 -9.02
N ARG A 75 16.72 -5.12 -8.39
CA ARG A 75 16.88 -6.53 -8.75
C ARG A 75 16.24 -6.84 -10.11
N ILE A 76 15.04 -6.35 -10.38
CA ILE A 76 14.38 -6.48 -11.69
C ILE A 76 15.27 -5.89 -12.80
N GLN A 77 15.84 -4.70 -12.56
CA GLN A 77 16.77 -4.06 -13.49
C GLN A 77 18.03 -4.90 -13.72
N ALA A 78 18.64 -5.42 -12.68
CA ALA A 78 19.86 -6.22 -12.77
C ALA A 78 19.62 -7.55 -13.51
N GLU A 79 18.43 -8.11 -13.42
CA GLU A 79 18.02 -9.39 -14.01
C GLU A 79 17.32 -9.22 -15.38
N ALA A 80 17.26 -8.01 -15.95
CA ALA A 80 16.46 -7.70 -17.13
C ALA A 80 16.77 -8.59 -18.36
N SER A 81 18.00 -9.10 -18.49
CA SER A 81 18.38 -10.03 -19.58
C SER A 81 17.95 -11.48 -19.34
N ASN A 82 17.64 -11.85 -18.10
CA ASN A 82 17.17 -13.18 -17.70
C ASN A 82 16.35 -13.09 -16.41
N PRO A 83 15.09 -12.64 -16.49
CA PRO A 83 14.23 -12.44 -15.34
C PRO A 83 14.09 -13.70 -14.47
N GLN A 84 14.19 -13.54 -13.15
CA GLN A 84 14.05 -14.62 -12.17
C GLN A 84 12.71 -14.61 -11.47
N ALA A 85 11.91 -13.55 -11.67
CA ALA A 85 10.53 -13.48 -11.20
C ALA A 85 9.60 -13.10 -12.36
N ASP A 86 8.31 -13.37 -12.16
CA ASP A 86 7.27 -13.15 -13.16
C ASP A 86 6.55 -11.82 -12.93
N ALA A 87 6.42 -11.38 -11.68
CA ALA A 87 5.78 -10.12 -11.35
C ALA A 87 6.39 -9.47 -10.11
N MET A 88 6.24 -8.15 -10.02
CA MET A 88 6.40 -7.40 -8.80
C MET A 88 5.04 -7.18 -8.15
N PHE A 89 4.85 -7.68 -6.93
CA PHE A 89 3.62 -7.54 -6.17
C PHE A 89 3.73 -6.41 -5.14
N GLY A 90 3.04 -5.30 -5.42
CA GLY A 90 3.01 -4.09 -4.62
C GLY A 90 4.25 -3.20 -4.78
N GLY A 91 4.15 -2.00 -4.20
CA GLY A 91 5.27 -1.05 -4.07
C GLY A 91 5.59 -0.23 -5.32
N LEU A 92 4.80 -0.34 -6.38
CA LEU A 92 4.93 0.46 -7.59
C LEU A 92 3.93 1.63 -7.59
N GLN A 93 4.35 2.73 -8.20
CA GLN A 93 3.57 3.94 -8.41
C GLN A 93 3.84 4.50 -9.81
N TYR A 94 3.02 5.45 -10.28
CA TYR A 94 3.27 6.12 -11.56
C TYR A 94 4.68 6.69 -11.68
N ALA A 95 5.22 7.25 -10.61
CA ALA A 95 6.57 7.79 -10.55
C ALA A 95 7.70 6.78 -10.84
N ASP A 96 7.39 5.49 -10.88
CA ASP A 96 8.36 4.46 -11.19
C ASP A 96 8.46 4.14 -12.68
N LEU A 97 7.50 4.62 -13.50
CA LEU A 97 7.46 4.29 -14.92
C LEU A 97 8.64 4.85 -15.73
N ASP A 98 9.09 6.07 -15.43
CA ASP A 98 10.21 6.69 -16.15
C ASP A 98 11.48 5.87 -16.02
N ALA A 99 11.81 5.44 -14.81
CA ALA A 99 13.04 4.69 -14.55
C ALA A 99 12.91 3.19 -14.84
N TYR A 100 11.75 2.60 -14.58
CA TYR A 100 11.58 1.16 -14.54
C TYR A 100 10.55 0.61 -15.53
N GLY A 101 9.70 1.44 -16.16
CA GLY A 101 8.62 1.00 -17.04
C GLY A 101 9.09 0.16 -18.24
N GLN A 102 10.36 0.30 -18.67
CA GLN A 102 10.97 -0.53 -19.72
C GLN A 102 11.14 -2.01 -19.32
N TYR A 103 11.13 -2.30 -18.01
CA TYR A 103 11.29 -3.66 -17.46
C TYR A 103 9.95 -4.34 -17.18
N PHE A 104 8.83 -3.67 -17.44
CA PHE A 104 7.49 -4.22 -17.25
C PHE A 104 6.84 -4.57 -18.59
N GLU A 105 6.08 -5.67 -18.57
CA GLU A 105 5.27 -6.14 -19.70
C GLU A 105 4.01 -5.27 -19.83
N GLU A 106 3.52 -5.11 -21.04
CA GLU A 106 2.24 -4.45 -21.27
C GLU A 106 1.09 -5.43 -21.00
N TYR A 107 0.28 -5.10 -20.02
CA TYR A 107 -0.91 -5.84 -19.66
C TYR A 107 -1.92 -4.95 -18.93
N VAL A 108 -3.18 -5.01 -19.34
CA VAL A 108 -4.31 -4.39 -18.66
C VAL A 108 -5.23 -5.49 -18.20
N SER A 109 -5.52 -5.55 -16.90
CA SER A 109 -6.40 -6.54 -16.31
C SER A 109 -7.81 -6.45 -16.88
N VAL A 110 -8.47 -7.60 -17.00
CA VAL A 110 -9.88 -7.69 -17.41
C VAL A 110 -10.87 -7.01 -16.42
N ASN A 111 -10.39 -6.69 -15.22
CA ASN A 111 -11.15 -6.00 -14.17
C ASN A 111 -10.78 -4.52 -13.99
N ASP A 112 -9.95 -3.95 -14.88
CA ASP A 112 -9.44 -2.58 -14.73
C ASP A 112 -10.53 -1.51 -14.79
N ASP A 113 -11.63 -1.78 -15.48
CA ASP A 113 -12.82 -0.92 -15.56
C ASP A 113 -13.57 -0.78 -14.24
N LYS A 114 -13.30 -1.65 -13.26
CA LYS A 114 -13.86 -1.57 -11.91
C LYS A 114 -13.08 -0.64 -10.98
N MET A 115 -11.92 -0.16 -11.38
CA MET A 115 -11.08 0.68 -10.53
C MET A 115 -11.65 2.10 -10.45
N GLN A 116 -11.43 2.76 -9.31
CA GLN A 116 -11.81 4.15 -9.09
C GLN A 116 -11.06 5.06 -10.07
N GLU A 117 -11.65 6.22 -10.37
CA GLU A 117 -11.02 7.23 -11.21
C GLU A 117 -9.62 7.59 -10.68
N GLY A 118 -8.64 7.61 -11.57
CA GLY A 118 -7.21 7.81 -11.23
C GLY A 118 -6.43 6.56 -10.86
N TYR A 119 -7.10 5.40 -10.72
CA TYR A 119 -6.44 4.12 -10.41
C TYR A 119 -6.61 3.06 -11.51
N SER A 120 -7.12 3.43 -12.67
CA SER A 120 -7.10 2.59 -13.86
C SER A 120 -5.72 2.55 -14.48
N ASN A 121 -5.41 1.46 -15.17
CA ASN A 121 -4.12 1.22 -15.82
C ASN A 121 -3.98 2.01 -17.13
N THR A 122 -3.83 3.32 -17.06
CA THR A 122 -3.64 4.18 -18.23
C THR A 122 -2.27 4.03 -18.88
N SER A 123 -1.28 3.50 -18.16
CA SER A 123 0.08 3.25 -18.67
C SER A 123 0.21 1.96 -19.49
N GLY A 124 -0.77 1.06 -19.41
CA GLY A 124 -0.69 -0.29 -19.95
C GLY A 124 0.23 -1.23 -19.16
N LYS A 125 0.82 -0.81 -18.03
CA LYS A 125 1.86 -1.56 -17.31
C LYS A 125 1.63 -1.75 -15.82
N LEU A 126 0.88 -0.83 -15.18
CA LEU A 126 0.66 -0.83 -13.74
C LEU A 126 -0.76 -1.29 -13.40
N THR A 127 -0.87 -2.37 -12.66
CA THR A 127 -2.13 -2.88 -12.11
C THR A 127 -2.31 -2.33 -10.71
N PHE A 128 -3.10 -1.26 -10.56
CA PHE A 128 -3.42 -0.67 -9.26
C PHE A 128 -4.39 -1.56 -8.51
N HIS A 129 -4.22 -1.69 -7.19
CA HIS A 129 -5.01 -2.60 -6.38
C HIS A 129 -5.36 -2.07 -4.98
N ASP A 130 -4.58 -1.14 -4.42
CA ASP A 130 -4.90 -0.50 -3.16
C ASP A 130 -4.57 0.99 -3.17
N ILE A 131 -5.23 1.70 -2.25
CA ILE A 131 -5.04 3.13 -2.03
C ILE A 131 -4.49 3.31 -0.63
N GLN A 132 -3.43 4.08 -0.50
CA GLN A 132 -2.91 4.48 0.79
C GLN A 132 -3.16 5.97 1.04
N ILE A 133 -3.63 6.25 2.25
CA ILE A 133 -3.83 7.61 2.74
C ILE A 133 -2.71 7.90 3.75
N PRO A 134 -1.84 8.88 3.51
CA PRO A 134 -0.92 9.38 4.51
C PRO A 134 -1.67 9.92 5.72
N CYS A 135 -1.12 9.75 6.92
CA CYS A 135 -1.71 10.27 8.14
C CYS A 135 -0.65 10.52 9.21
N LEU A 136 -1.04 11.25 10.24
CA LEU A 136 -0.32 11.34 11.49
C LEU A 136 -0.81 10.27 12.46
N ILE A 137 0.07 9.81 13.32
CA ILE A 137 -0.25 9.10 14.55
C ILE A 137 0.23 9.95 15.72
N VAL A 138 -0.61 10.11 16.75
CA VAL A 138 -0.36 10.99 17.89
C VAL A 138 -0.54 10.21 19.18
N ASN A 139 0.47 10.19 20.04
CA ASN A 139 0.41 9.53 21.34
C ASN A 139 -0.43 10.37 22.31
N ASP A 140 -1.51 9.79 22.83
CA ASP A 140 -2.52 10.49 23.65
C ASP A 140 -1.96 11.03 24.96
N ALA A 141 -1.14 10.24 25.64
CA ALA A 141 -0.58 10.63 26.92
C ALA A 141 0.43 11.77 26.78
N LEU A 142 1.30 11.70 25.76
CA LEU A 142 2.31 12.72 25.52
C LEU A 142 1.71 14.01 24.97
N GLU A 143 0.68 13.93 24.11
CA GLU A 143 -0.08 15.10 23.64
C GLU A 143 -0.71 15.84 24.82
N ALA A 144 -1.37 15.10 25.72
CA ALA A 144 -1.99 15.66 26.91
C ALA A 144 -0.96 16.26 27.91
N GLU A 145 0.18 15.58 28.13
CA GLU A 145 1.26 16.08 28.99
C GLU A 145 1.82 17.41 28.49
N LEU A 146 1.98 17.56 27.18
CA LEU A 146 2.46 18.79 26.56
C LEU A 146 1.38 19.89 26.51
N GLY A 147 0.11 19.54 26.74
CA GLY A 147 -1.01 20.48 26.62
C GLY A 147 -1.10 21.09 25.24
N ILE A 148 -0.99 20.27 24.20
CA ILE A 148 -1.11 20.64 22.78
C ILE A 148 -2.25 19.84 22.14
N LYS A 149 -2.66 20.25 20.93
CA LYS A 149 -3.53 19.47 20.07
C LYS A 149 -2.95 19.42 18.68
N VAL A 150 -2.68 18.21 18.18
CA VAL A 150 -2.15 17.98 16.84
C VAL A 150 -3.32 17.78 15.88
N THR A 151 -3.45 18.66 14.88
CA THR A 151 -4.55 18.62 13.89
C THR A 151 -4.04 18.63 12.44
N GLY A 152 -2.81 19.04 12.22
CA GLY A 152 -2.26 19.18 10.87
C GLY A 152 -0.82 19.65 10.85
N TRP A 153 -0.37 20.09 9.70
CA TRP A 153 1.01 20.52 9.47
C TRP A 153 1.42 21.67 10.40
N ASN A 154 0.55 22.67 10.57
CA ASN A 154 0.87 23.83 11.38
C ASN A 154 1.17 23.48 12.84
N SER A 155 0.50 22.47 13.39
CA SER A 155 0.73 22.02 14.76
C SER A 155 2.11 21.36 14.95
N LEU A 156 2.73 20.82 13.91
CA LEU A 156 4.05 20.18 14.00
C LEU A 156 5.19 21.16 14.21
N LEU A 157 4.97 22.46 13.99
CA LEU A 157 5.95 23.51 14.24
C LEU A 157 5.90 24.05 15.69
N ASP A 158 4.98 23.57 16.54
CA ASP A 158 4.97 23.95 17.96
C ASP A 158 6.33 23.62 18.60
N PRO A 159 7.00 24.59 19.26
CA PRO A 159 8.28 24.35 19.93
C PRO A 159 8.25 23.24 20.99
N LYS A 160 7.10 22.94 21.57
CA LYS A 160 6.92 21.82 22.50
C LYS A 160 7.14 20.46 21.84
N LEU A 161 7.01 20.37 20.51
CA LEU A 161 7.27 19.19 19.69
C LEU A 161 8.74 19.08 19.23
N TYR A 162 9.63 19.96 19.70
CA TYR A 162 11.03 19.89 19.34
C TYR A 162 11.63 18.50 19.62
N GLY A 163 12.12 17.82 18.56
CA GLY A 163 12.69 16.47 18.62
C GLY A 163 11.69 15.35 18.92
N LYS A 164 10.39 15.61 18.83
CA LYS A 164 9.31 14.65 19.18
C LYS A 164 8.44 14.24 17.99
N VAL A 165 8.80 14.68 16.78
CA VAL A 165 8.16 14.31 15.53
C VAL A 165 9.08 13.37 14.75
N VAL A 166 8.58 12.20 14.35
CA VAL A 166 9.35 11.20 13.61
C VAL A 166 8.74 10.89 12.25
N THR A 167 9.55 10.75 11.22
CA THR A 167 9.17 10.29 9.88
C THR A 167 10.19 9.30 9.34
N ALA A 168 9.81 8.51 8.34
CA ALA A 168 10.80 7.75 7.58
C ALA A 168 11.46 8.63 6.51
N ASN A 169 12.60 8.17 5.98
CA ASN A 169 13.31 8.87 4.92
C ASN A 169 12.54 8.76 3.59
N PRO A 170 12.09 9.87 2.97
CA PRO A 170 11.31 9.82 1.72
C PRO A 170 12.14 9.35 0.52
N THR A 171 13.47 9.38 0.58
CA THR A 171 14.32 8.87 -0.49
C THR A 171 14.49 7.34 -0.47
N ALA A 172 14.14 6.71 0.66
CA ALA A 172 14.29 5.26 0.87
C ALA A 172 12.95 4.52 1.08
N SER A 173 11.87 5.24 1.38
CA SER A 173 10.57 4.67 1.75
C SER A 173 9.44 5.24 0.91
N SER A 174 8.67 4.37 0.25
CA SER A 174 7.49 4.78 -0.56
C SER A 174 6.43 5.50 0.28
N SER A 175 6.15 5.03 1.50
CA SER A 175 5.16 5.69 2.37
C SER A 175 5.65 7.05 2.89
N ALA A 176 6.94 7.21 3.16
CA ALA A 176 7.50 8.51 3.51
C ALA A 176 7.54 9.47 2.29
N TRP A 177 7.76 8.92 1.10
CA TRP A 177 7.59 9.67 -0.14
C TRP A 177 6.16 10.20 -0.27
N ASN A 178 5.14 9.38 0.07
CA ASN A 178 3.74 9.81 0.07
C ASN A 178 3.47 10.93 1.09
N ASN A 179 4.06 10.88 2.29
CA ASN A 179 3.98 11.98 3.25
C ASN A 179 4.60 13.27 2.70
N LEU A 180 5.74 13.17 2.01
CA LEU A 180 6.37 14.32 1.35
C LEU A 180 5.50 14.87 0.22
N GLN A 181 4.92 14.01 -0.63
CA GLN A 181 3.98 14.43 -1.66
C GLN A 181 2.76 15.16 -1.08
N CYS A 182 2.21 14.66 0.04
CA CYS A 182 1.11 15.30 0.74
C CYS A 182 1.50 16.72 1.18
N LEU A 183 2.65 16.87 1.83
CA LEU A 183 3.16 18.17 2.25
C LEU A 183 3.35 19.12 1.05
N LEU A 184 4.02 18.66 0.00
CA LEU A 184 4.25 19.47 -1.20
C LEU A 184 2.93 19.92 -1.84
N THR A 185 1.93 19.02 -1.90
CA THR A 185 0.59 19.34 -2.42
C THR A 185 -0.10 20.41 -1.56
N ASP A 186 -0.01 20.30 -0.24
CA ASP A 186 -0.67 21.22 0.70
C ASP A 186 -0.06 22.64 0.66
N PHE A 187 1.23 22.73 0.41
CA PHE A 187 1.97 24.01 0.39
C PHE A 187 2.27 24.53 -1.02
N GLY A 188 1.53 24.11 -2.05
CA GLY A 188 1.53 24.77 -3.35
C GLY A 188 2.37 24.12 -4.44
N GLY A 189 2.88 22.91 -4.22
CA GLY A 189 3.57 22.12 -5.24
C GLY A 189 5.05 21.82 -4.91
N TRP A 190 5.64 21.01 -5.77
CA TRP A 190 7.00 20.50 -5.56
C TRP A 190 8.10 21.57 -5.64
N ASP A 191 7.88 22.66 -6.36
CA ASP A 191 8.79 23.79 -6.55
C ASP A 191 8.45 25.00 -5.66
N SER A 192 7.37 24.91 -4.86
CA SER A 192 6.90 25.98 -3.99
C SER A 192 7.91 26.33 -2.90
N ASP A 193 8.30 27.62 -2.81
CA ASP A 193 9.14 28.10 -1.72
C ASP A 193 8.46 27.89 -0.35
N ALA A 194 7.13 28.05 -0.27
CA ALA A 194 6.39 27.83 0.97
C ALA A 194 6.51 26.39 1.49
N ALA A 195 6.44 25.39 0.58
CA ALA A 195 6.63 23.99 0.93
C ALA A 195 8.05 23.73 1.50
N TRP A 196 9.05 24.27 0.84
CA TRP A 196 10.44 24.05 1.26
C TRP A 196 10.84 24.88 2.50
N ASP A 197 10.27 26.05 2.69
CA ASP A 197 10.41 26.82 3.92
C ASP A 197 9.78 26.08 5.11
N TYR A 198 8.59 25.47 4.90
CA TYR A 198 7.96 24.64 5.92
C TYR A 198 8.82 23.39 6.24
N ILE A 199 9.37 22.70 5.24
CA ILE A 199 10.28 21.57 5.43
C ILE A 199 11.51 21.98 6.25
N ALA A 200 12.11 23.12 5.93
CA ALA A 200 13.23 23.66 6.68
C ALA A 200 12.87 23.93 8.15
N ALA A 201 11.71 24.56 8.38
CA ALA A 201 11.21 24.83 9.73
C ALA A 201 10.94 23.55 10.53
N LEU A 202 10.34 22.54 9.91
CA LEU A 202 10.09 21.25 10.53
C LEU A 202 11.41 20.52 10.90
N MET A 203 12.40 20.54 10.00
CA MET A 203 13.74 20.00 10.29
C MET A 203 14.42 20.76 11.43
N GLN A 204 14.32 22.09 11.46
CA GLN A 204 14.85 22.93 12.55
C GLN A 204 14.12 22.69 13.88
N ASN A 205 12.83 22.31 13.83
CA ASN A 205 12.07 21.86 15.01
C ASN A 205 12.46 20.45 15.45
N GLY A 206 13.58 19.92 14.93
CA GLY A 206 14.16 18.66 15.38
C GLY A 206 13.44 17.44 14.82
N LEU A 207 12.91 17.50 13.59
CA LEU A 207 12.34 16.31 12.92
C LEU A 207 13.32 15.14 13.00
N VAL A 208 12.87 13.98 13.42
CA VAL A 208 13.65 12.74 13.45
C VAL A 208 13.35 11.93 12.19
N VAL A 209 14.40 11.52 11.48
CA VAL A 209 14.29 10.74 10.26
C VAL A 209 14.88 9.34 10.45
N VAL A 210 14.08 8.32 10.17
CA VAL A 210 14.45 6.89 10.32
C VAL A 210 14.40 6.18 8.97
N ASN A 211 15.01 5.00 8.87
CA ASN A 211 15.09 4.29 7.57
C ASN A 211 13.88 3.37 7.27
N SER A 212 13.11 2.99 8.29
CA SER A 212 11.99 2.05 8.11
C SER A 212 10.65 2.73 8.24
N SER A 213 9.74 2.49 7.28
CA SER A 213 8.38 3.01 7.26
C SER A 213 7.49 2.58 8.43
N SER A 214 7.82 1.49 9.09
CA SER A 214 7.04 1.00 10.24
C SER A 214 7.45 1.62 11.58
N VAL A 215 8.61 2.27 11.64
CA VAL A 215 9.13 2.85 12.90
C VAL A 215 8.29 4.04 13.36
N PRO A 216 7.90 5.02 12.52
CA PRO A 216 7.13 6.17 12.99
C PRO A 216 5.86 5.78 13.76
N ALA A 217 5.06 4.85 13.24
CA ALA A 217 3.87 4.40 13.95
C ALA A 217 4.23 3.64 15.23
N LYS A 218 5.10 2.62 15.15
CA LYS A 218 5.45 1.78 16.29
C LYS A 218 6.07 2.56 17.44
N SER A 219 6.99 3.48 17.16
CA SER A 219 7.66 4.27 18.18
C SER A 219 6.75 5.32 18.82
N THR A 220 5.75 5.82 18.08
CA THR A 220 4.73 6.72 18.64
C THR A 220 3.77 5.96 19.56
N PHE A 221 3.30 4.76 19.18
CA PHE A 221 2.52 3.90 20.08
C PHE A 221 3.32 3.51 21.33
N ALA A 222 4.62 3.26 21.19
CA ALA A 222 5.51 2.95 22.33
C ALA A 222 5.80 4.17 23.23
N GLY A 223 5.37 5.39 22.87
CA GLY A 223 5.60 6.61 23.64
C GLY A 223 7.03 7.17 23.50
N GLU A 224 7.78 6.76 22.48
CA GLU A 224 9.12 7.32 22.21
C GLU A 224 9.03 8.69 21.53
N TYR A 225 7.98 8.89 20.73
CA TYR A 225 7.68 10.16 20.04
C TYR A 225 6.23 10.57 20.28
N VAL A 226 5.96 11.86 20.20
CA VAL A 226 4.61 12.42 20.32
C VAL A 226 3.84 12.22 19.02
N VAL A 227 4.51 12.47 17.89
CA VAL A 227 3.88 12.41 16.56
C VAL A 227 4.73 11.59 15.60
N GLY A 228 4.09 10.69 14.87
CA GLY A 228 4.70 9.97 13.75
C GLY A 228 4.00 10.28 12.42
N LEU A 229 4.75 10.62 11.38
CA LEU A 229 4.24 10.69 10.01
C LEU A 229 4.25 9.28 9.43
N THR A 230 3.07 8.78 9.05
CA THR A 230 2.88 7.38 8.67
C THR A 230 1.78 7.24 7.61
N TYR A 231 1.12 6.12 7.56
CA TYR A 231 0.03 5.82 6.63
C TYR A 231 -1.04 4.95 7.31
N GLU A 232 -2.28 5.15 6.91
CA GLU A 232 -3.46 4.59 7.55
C GLU A 232 -3.39 3.08 7.81
N PRO A 233 -3.07 2.18 6.86
CA PRO A 233 -3.04 0.73 7.12
C PRO A 233 -2.10 0.31 8.25
N GLN A 234 -1.01 1.05 8.45
CA GLN A 234 -0.07 0.75 9.54
C GLN A 234 -0.67 1.09 10.91
N VAL A 235 -1.41 2.19 11.00
CA VAL A 235 -2.08 2.64 12.23
C VAL A 235 -3.26 1.73 12.54
N VAL A 236 -4.12 1.47 11.55
CA VAL A 236 -5.29 0.59 11.67
C VAL A 236 -4.88 -0.78 12.21
N LYS A 237 -3.83 -1.38 11.65
CA LYS A 237 -3.31 -2.68 12.11
C LYS A 237 -2.91 -2.68 13.59
N ILE A 238 -2.35 -1.60 14.11
CA ILE A 238 -1.91 -1.52 15.51
C ILE A 238 -3.12 -1.33 16.43
N ILE A 239 -4.04 -0.44 16.07
CA ILE A 239 -5.27 -0.18 16.85
C ILE A 239 -6.16 -1.44 16.90
N ASP A 240 -6.38 -2.09 15.76
CA ASP A 240 -7.15 -3.34 15.68
C ASP A 240 -6.48 -4.48 16.45
N GLY A 241 -5.16 -4.43 16.60
CA GLY A 241 -4.38 -5.31 17.47
C GLY A 241 -4.56 -5.05 18.97
N GLY A 242 -5.34 -4.02 19.34
CA GLY A 242 -5.71 -3.67 20.71
C GLY A 242 -4.86 -2.57 21.37
N ASP A 243 -3.91 -1.98 20.68
CA ASP A 243 -3.15 -0.84 21.21
C ASP A 243 -3.87 0.47 20.89
N THR A 244 -4.40 1.12 21.91
CA THR A 244 -5.13 2.38 21.85
C THR A 244 -4.40 3.54 22.53
N SER A 245 -3.07 3.44 22.70
CA SER A 245 -2.24 4.47 23.32
C SER A 245 -2.02 5.71 22.45
N ALA A 246 -2.42 5.63 21.18
CA ALA A 246 -2.30 6.71 20.21
C ALA A 246 -3.51 6.71 19.26
N HIS A 247 -3.81 7.86 18.67
CA HIS A 247 -4.89 8.02 17.69
C HIS A 247 -4.38 8.52 16.35
N MET A 248 -5.14 8.20 15.30
CA MET A 248 -4.86 8.64 13.94
C MET A 248 -5.43 10.04 13.69
N VAL A 249 -4.66 10.86 12.98
CA VAL A 249 -5.07 12.21 12.58
C VAL A 249 -4.80 12.36 11.07
N PHE A 250 -5.83 12.73 10.31
CA PHE A 250 -5.65 13.26 8.96
C PHE A 250 -5.46 14.76 9.04
N TRP A 251 -4.56 15.32 8.21
CA TRP A 251 -4.24 16.76 8.26
C TRP A 251 -5.48 17.60 7.97
N GLU A 252 -5.75 18.60 8.81
CA GLU A 252 -6.86 19.54 8.60
C GLU A 252 -6.69 20.35 7.31
N GLU A 253 -5.45 20.60 6.89
CA GLU A 253 -5.13 21.26 5.62
C GLU A 253 -5.48 20.38 4.43
N GLY A 254 -5.46 19.09 4.60
CA GLY A 254 -5.78 18.05 3.63
C GLY A 254 -4.75 16.92 3.62
N THR A 255 -5.15 15.79 3.07
CA THR A 255 -4.26 14.67 2.77
C THR A 255 -4.34 14.31 1.30
N THR A 256 -3.47 13.44 0.84
CA THR A 256 -3.53 12.91 -0.52
C THR A 256 -3.89 11.43 -0.49
N SER A 257 -4.37 10.91 -1.59
CA SER A 257 -4.52 9.46 -1.79
C SER A 257 -3.51 8.99 -2.84
N VAL A 258 -2.89 7.86 -2.58
CA VAL A 258 -1.85 7.31 -3.46
C VAL A 258 -2.17 5.85 -3.77
N GLY A 259 -2.32 5.55 -5.06
CA GLY A 259 -2.47 4.18 -5.54
C GLY A 259 -1.14 3.42 -5.52
N PHE A 260 -1.21 2.18 -5.05
CA PHE A 260 -0.12 1.23 -5.18
C PHE A 260 -0.46 0.17 -6.23
N ALA A 261 0.55 -0.20 -6.99
CA ALA A 261 0.39 -1.09 -8.12
C ALA A 261 1.37 -2.27 -8.06
N SER A 262 1.01 -3.27 -8.83
CA SER A 262 1.82 -4.40 -9.23
C SER A 262 2.10 -4.31 -10.73
N ALA A 263 3.10 -5.05 -11.22
CA ALA A 263 3.39 -5.14 -12.65
C ALA A 263 3.95 -6.51 -13.01
N ILE A 264 3.71 -6.94 -14.23
CA ILE A 264 4.33 -8.13 -14.81
C ILE A 264 5.76 -7.76 -15.26
N ILE A 265 6.74 -8.56 -14.90
CA ILE A 265 8.13 -8.36 -15.31
C ILE A 265 8.28 -8.77 -16.78
N LYS A 266 8.89 -7.92 -17.58
CA LYS A 266 9.12 -8.19 -19.00
C LYS A 266 9.98 -9.43 -19.20
N GLY A 267 9.49 -10.37 -20.01
CA GLY A 267 10.13 -11.66 -20.21
C GLY A 267 9.86 -12.69 -19.11
N ALA A 268 8.81 -12.49 -18.32
CA ALA A 268 8.31 -13.45 -17.32
C ALA A 268 8.17 -14.85 -17.91
N LYS A 269 8.71 -15.86 -17.21
CA LYS A 269 8.67 -17.27 -17.68
C LYS A 269 7.28 -17.88 -17.53
N ASN A 270 6.50 -17.42 -16.54
CA ASN A 270 5.14 -17.86 -16.26
C ASN A 270 4.13 -16.75 -16.57
N LEU A 271 4.23 -16.16 -17.77
CA LEU A 271 3.47 -14.96 -18.17
C LEU A 271 1.97 -15.09 -17.97
N GLU A 272 1.35 -16.23 -18.33
CA GLU A 272 -0.09 -16.41 -18.21
C GLU A 272 -0.54 -16.49 -16.73
N ASN A 273 0.27 -17.08 -15.85
CA ASN A 273 0.00 -17.08 -14.42
C ASN A 273 0.21 -15.66 -13.81
N ALA A 274 1.16 -14.88 -14.33
CA ALA A 274 1.35 -13.50 -13.94
C ALA A 274 0.16 -12.61 -14.35
N LYS A 275 -0.37 -12.78 -15.56
CA LYS A 275 -1.60 -12.09 -16.02
C LYS A 275 -2.80 -12.46 -15.14
N LEU A 276 -2.97 -13.74 -14.87
CA LEU A 276 -4.03 -14.23 -14.00
C LEU A 276 -3.94 -13.65 -12.58
N PHE A 277 -2.73 -13.46 -12.08
CA PHE A 277 -2.51 -12.79 -10.79
C PHE A 277 -2.89 -11.31 -10.83
N MET A 278 -2.55 -10.57 -11.91
CA MET A 278 -3.00 -9.19 -12.08
C MET A 278 -4.52 -9.08 -12.16
N ASP A 279 -5.17 -9.99 -12.89
CA ASP A 279 -6.64 -10.06 -12.95
C ASP A 279 -7.26 -10.34 -11.59
N PHE A 280 -6.66 -11.25 -10.82
CA PHE A 280 -7.09 -11.55 -9.46
C PHE A 280 -6.98 -10.34 -8.55
N LEU A 281 -5.87 -9.60 -8.58
CA LEU A 281 -5.67 -8.44 -7.70
C LEU A 281 -6.77 -7.37 -7.88
N GLN A 282 -7.31 -7.19 -9.08
CA GLN A 282 -8.41 -6.27 -9.38
C GLN A 282 -9.80 -6.90 -9.38
N SER A 283 -9.91 -8.23 -9.18
CA SER A 283 -11.19 -8.89 -9.01
C SER A 283 -11.85 -8.56 -7.67
N ASP A 284 -13.16 -8.76 -7.54
CA ASP A 284 -13.86 -8.55 -6.28
C ASP A 284 -13.25 -9.40 -5.15
N ALA A 285 -12.84 -10.65 -5.45
CA ALA A 285 -12.18 -11.52 -4.48
C ALA A 285 -10.80 -11.00 -4.06
N GLY A 286 -10.00 -10.48 -5.00
CA GLY A 286 -8.71 -9.87 -4.73
C GLY A 286 -8.86 -8.58 -3.94
N GLN A 287 -9.77 -7.70 -4.35
CA GLN A 287 -10.04 -6.43 -3.67
C GLN A 287 -10.56 -6.64 -2.24
N GLN A 288 -11.36 -7.71 -2.00
CA GLN A 288 -11.77 -8.07 -0.64
C GLN A 288 -10.57 -8.39 0.25
N THR A 289 -9.50 -9.00 -0.28
CA THR A 289 -8.30 -9.31 0.52
C THR A 289 -7.59 -8.05 1.04
N TYR A 290 -7.66 -6.94 0.32
CA TYR A 290 -7.14 -5.64 0.80
C TYR A 290 -7.97 -5.11 1.95
N LEU A 291 -9.30 -5.13 1.83
CA LEU A 291 -10.20 -4.71 2.89
C LEU A 291 -10.02 -5.57 4.15
N ASP A 292 -9.91 -6.90 3.99
CA ASP A 292 -9.68 -7.84 5.10
C ASP A 292 -8.29 -7.64 5.76
N ALA A 293 -7.33 -7.10 5.01
CA ALA A 293 -6.00 -6.75 5.50
C ALA A 293 -5.91 -5.31 6.05
N ALA A 294 -7.05 -4.65 6.27
CA ALA A 294 -7.12 -3.26 6.72
C ALA A 294 -6.41 -2.27 5.77
N ALA A 295 -6.49 -2.53 4.46
CA ALA A 295 -6.06 -1.64 3.39
C ALA A 295 -7.27 -1.20 2.56
N ARG A 296 -7.21 -0.02 1.95
CA ARG A 296 -8.29 0.48 1.10
C ARG A 296 -8.22 -0.12 -0.29
N PRO A 297 -9.27 -0.82 -0.75
CA PRO A 297 -9.34 -1.30 -2.13
C PRO A 297 -9.34 -0.14 -3.14
N ALA A 298 -8.73 -0.36 -4.31
CA ALA A 298 -8.79 0.60 -5.41
C ALA A 298 -10.09 0.47 -6.23
N SER A 299 -10.90 -0.55 -6.00
CA SER A 299 -12.14 -0.83 -6.73
C SER A 299 -13.29 0.07 -6.31
N THR A 300 -14.20 0.34 -7.25
CA THR A 300 -15.52 0.95 -7.02
C THR A 300 -16.54 -0.06 -6.48
N THR A 301 -16.24 -1.35 -6.49
CA THR A 301 -17.13 -2.38 -5.97
C THR A 301 -17.35 -2.19 -4.48
N LYS A 302 -18.61 -2.17 -4.05
CA LYS A 302 -18.93 -2.14 -2.62
C LYS A 302 -18.60 -3.49 -2.01
N LEU A 303 -17.60 -3.51 -1.16
CA LEU A 303 -17.16 -4.67 -0.39
C LEU A 303 -17.73 -4.60 1.02
N GLU A 304 -17.78 -5.72 1.72
CA GLU A 304 -18.34 -5.80 3.08
C GLU A 304 -17.25 -6.16 4.09
N GLY A 305 -17.39 -5.64 5.31
CA GLY A 305 -16.41 -5.86 6.38
C GLY A 305 -15.35 -4.74 6.42
N GLY A 306 -14.12 -5.13 6.70
CA GLY A 306 -13.02 -4.19 6.93
C GLY A 306 -12.89 -3.78 8.40
N SER A 307 -11.91 -2.95 8.68
CA SER A 307 -11.63 -2.48 10.02
C SER A 307 -12.58 -1.35 10.44
N PRO A 308 -13.15 -1.41 11.66
CA PRO A 308 -13.92 -0.31 12.20
C PRO A 308 -13.07 0.95 12.51
N THR A 309 -11.74 0.81 12.51
CA THR A 309 -10.80 1.93 12.68
C THR A 309 -10.64 2.74 11.39
N MET A 310 -10.95 2.14 10.23
CA MET A 310 -10.93 2.85 8.95
C MET A 310 -12.18 3.72 8.82
N VAL A 311 -11.98 5.03 8.71
CA VAL A 311 -13.08 5.98 8.49
C VAL A 311 -13.48 6.02 7.01
N ASP A 312 -14.71 6.42 6.72
CA ASP A 312 -15.16 6.59 5.33
C ASP A 312 -14.32 7.66 4.61
N LEU A 313 -13.96 7.40 3.35
CA LEU A 313 -13.05 8.27 2.60
C LEU A 313 -13.65 9.69 2.41
N ASP A 314 -14.95 9.79 2.26
CA ASP A 314 -15.70 11.06 2.11
C ASP A 314 -15.65 11.92 3.38
N THR A 315 -15.25 11.36 4.53
CA THR A 315 -15.04 12.12 5.78
C THR A 315 -13.64 12.72 5.88
N ILE A 316 -12.75 12.36 4.96
CA ILE A 316 -11.36 12.81 4.91
C ILE A 316 -11.24 13.93 3.85
N ASN A 317 -10.57 15.03 4.19
CA ASN A 317 -10.26 16.08 3.22
C ASN A 317 -9.13 15.61 2.30
N VAL A 318 -9.49 14.84 1.25
CA VAL A 318 -8.51 14.32 0.28
C VAL A 318 -8.31 15.32 -0.84
N LYS A 319 -7.06 15.74 -1.04
CA LYS A 319 -6.64 16.62 -2.15
C LYS A 319 -6.10 15.80 -3.30
N VAL A 320 -6.32 16.30 -4.49
CA VAL A 320 -5.72 15.75 -5.71
C VAL A 320 -4.28 16.26 -5.82
N ALA A 321 -3.32 15.34 -5.76
CA ALA A 321 -1.91 15.65 -6.00
C ALA A 321 -1.65 15.73 -7.51
N ASP A 322 -0.77 16.63 -7.94
CA ASP A 322 -0.20 16.59 -9.29
C ASP A 322 0.82 15.45 -9.38
N THR A 323 0.29 14.24 -9.55
CA THR A 323 1.11 13.00 -9.55
C THR A 323 2.05 12.94 -10.75
N GLU A 324 1.72 13.58 -11.87
CA GLU A 324 2.56 13.65 -13.06
C GLU A 324 3.79 14.52 -12.80
N ALA A 325 3.59 15.76 -12.31
CA ALA A 325 4.69 16.63 -11.96
C ALA A 325 5.56 16.06 -10.83
N LEU A 326 4.96 15.50 -9.78
CA LEU A 326 5.68 14.85 -8.68
C LEU A 326 6.49 13.64 -9.14
N ALA A 327 5.99 12.88 -10.11
CA ALA A 327 6.70 11.76 -10.72
C ALA A 327 7.89 12.25 -11.56
N ALA A 328 7.66 13.20 -12.46
CA ALA A 328 8.69 13.74 -13.36
C ALA A 328 9.86 14.38 -12.60
N HIS A 329 9.59 14.99 -11.43
CA HIS A 329 10.61 15.68 -10.63
C HIS A 329 11.06 14.91 -9.38
N LYS A 330 10.71 13.62 -9.25
CA LYS A 330 11.03 12.83 -8.04
C LYS A 330 12.51 12.84 -7.67
N ALA A 331 13.40 12.69 -8.63
CA ALA A 331 14.85 12.71 -8.38
C ALA A 331 15.29 14.08 -7.83
N GLU A 332 14.84 15.16 -8.45
CA GLU A 332 15.15 16.54 -8.03
C GLU A 332 14.60 16.84 -6.63
N ILE A 333 13.36 16.42 -6.34
CA ILE A 333 12.75 16.56 -5.02
C ILE A 333 13.55 15.80 -3.96
N CYS A 334 13.97 14.57 -4.26
CA CYS A 334 14.79 13.77 -3.34
C CYS A 334 16.16 14.40 -3.09
N ASP A 335 16.81 14.93 -4.11
CA ASP A 335 18.11 15.63 -3.98
C ASP A 335 17.97 16.93 -3.17
N LYS A 336 16.88 17.68 -3.39
CA LYS A 336 16.55 18.87 -2.62
C LYS A 336 16.27 18.54 -1.15
N TRP A 337 15.50 17.45 -0.88
CA TRP A 337 15.31 16.93 0.48
C TRP A 337 16.64 16.62 1.17
N ASN A 338 17.54 15.89 0.52
CA ASN A 338 18.85 15.55 1.07
C ASN A 338 19.68 16.79 1.36
N THR A 339 19.64 17.80 0.49
CA THR A 339 20.32 19.10 0.67
C THR A 339 19.77 19.84 1.88
N TYR A 340 18.44 19.88 2.04
CA TYR A 340 17.77 20.50 3.18
C TYR A 340 18.07 19.74 4.47
N TRP A 341 18.06 18.39 4.42
CA TRP A 341 18.42 17.57 5.57
C TRP A 341 19.85 17.81 6.02
N ALA A 342 20.80 17.88 5.10
CA ALA A 342 22.19 18.17 5.42
C ALA A 342 22.40 19.58 6.04
N LYS A 343 21.52 20.54 5.69
CA LYS A 343 21.62 21.94 6.15
C LYS A 343 20.86 22.18 7.46
N TYR A 344 19.70 21.60 7.63
CA TYR A 344 18.75 21.93 8.69
C TYR A 344 18.43 20.75 9.61
N GLY A 345 18.66 19.51 9.17
CA GLY A 345 18.45 18.32 9.97
C GLY A 345 19.42 18.27 11.16
N LYS A 346 18.98 17.61 12.22
CA LYS A 346 19.84 17.38 13.40
C LYS A 346 20.02 15.88 13.54
N ASN A 347 21.26 15.44 13.52
CA ASN A 347 21.66 14.04 13.78
C ASN A 347 21.68 13.77 15.28
#